data_47ae606815ca21fb84a59415c7b4cae2
#
_entry.id   47ae606815ca21fb84a59415c7b4cae2
#
_cell.length_a   1.000
_cell.length_b   1.000
_cell.length_c   1.000
_cell.angle_alpha   90.00
_cell.angle_beta   90.00
_cell.angle_gamma   90.00
#
_symmetry.space_group_name_H-M   'P 1'
#
loop_
_entity.id
_entity.type
_entity.pdbx_description
1 polymer ?
#
loop_
_entity_poly.entity_id
_entity_poly.type
_entity_poly.pdbx_seq_one_letter_code
_entity_poly.pdbx_strand_id
1 'polypeptide(L)'
;RTIRSDEFAGCTLDTSVWSYLNPLNDSELTMTGAGAQISVPGDIGHDLWKQGLQAPRLMQFVSNEDFDIEVKFDSTITKKTQTMGVLVQQDTSNWLRFNFQNDGAGTNSLIVVSSVNNNPIVVSTTTPIAVGAANYMRINRAGNFWNLQYSTDGATWIYAATVDRALTMSAIGPFIGNTGNNPEHVGIIDYFENLASPLVGDDTLPQLNVSTVGVGTITRVPDKTNYQCNEEVQLTAVPAADWQFGGWSGAITSANATTSIIITQTANVVATFTNDTP
;
A
#
# COMPACT_ATOMS: atom_id res chain seq x y z
N ARG A 1 -4.89 -19.09 -10.39
CA ARG A 1 -3.95 -17.94 -10.38
C ARG A 1 -3.03 -18.09 -9.17
N THR A 2 -1.73 -17.92 -9.36
CA THR A 2 -0.73 -17.85 -8.29
C THR A 2 -0.81 -16.49 -7.59
N ILE A 3 -0.36 -16.43 -6.34
CA ILE A 3 -0.17 -15.18 -5.60
C ILE A 3 0.91 -14.35 -6.28
N ARG A 4 0.65 -13.06 -6.50
CA ARG A 4 1.58 -12.11 -7.12
C ARG A 4 2.12 -11.13 -6.08
N SER A 5 3.41 -10.83 -6.21
CA SER A 5 4.09 -9.78 -5.44
C SER A 5 3.74 -8.40 -6.00
N ASP A 6 3.69 -7.40 -5.12
CA ASP A 6 3.47 -5.99 -5.47
C ASP A 6 4.11 -5.09 -4.40
N GLU A 7 4.88 -4.11 -4.83
CA GLU A 7 5.53 -3.09 -3.99
C GLU A 7 4.63 -1.88 -3.74
N PHE A 8 3.47 -1.81 -4.40
CA PHE A 8 2.56 -0.65 -4.35
C PHE A 8 3.25 0.68 -4.69
N ALA A 9 4.31 0.64 -5.48
CA ALA A 9 5.11 1.80 -5.85
C ALA A 9 4.46 2.70 -6.92
N GLY A 10 3.37 2.24 -7.55
CA GLY A 10 2.62 3.02 -8.54
C GLY A 10 1.73 4.09 -7.92
N CYS A 11 1.34 5.08 -8.73
CA CYS A 11 0.32 6.08 -8.34
C CYS A 11 -1.13 5.59 -8.55
N THR A 12 -1.30 4.41 -9.09
CA THR A 12 -2.59 3.75 -9.28
C THR A 12 -2.49 2.29 -8.91
N LEU A 13 -3.54 1.74 -8.33
CA LEU A 13 -3.60 0.32 -8.01
C LEU A 13 -3.62 -0.52 -9.28
N ASP A 14 -2.79 -1.57 -9.35
CA ASP A 14 -2.90 -2.57 -10.42
C ASP A 14 -4.18 -3.41 -10.25
N THR A 15 -5.25 -2.97 -10.89
CA THR A 15 -6.56 -3.64 -10.84
C THR A 15 -6.60 -4.97 -11.59
N SER A 16 -5.54 -5.34 -12.32
CA SER A 16 -5.41 -6.69 -12.89
C SER A 16 -5.03 -7.74 -11.84
N VAL A 17 -4.45 -7.29 -10.73
CA VAL A 17 -4.03 -8.10 -9.58
C VAL A 17 -4.95 -7.91 -8.39
N TRP A 18 -5.22 -6.67 -8.04
CA TRP A 18 -5.87 -6.29 -6.80
C TRP A 18 -7.30 -5.79 -6.99
N SER A 19 -8.16 -6.19 -6.07
CA SER A 19 -9.47 -5.59 -5.88
C SER A 19 -9.50 -4.86 -4.54
N TYR A 20 -9.72 -3.54 -4.56
CA TYR A 20 -9.99 -2.79 -3.34
C TYR A 20 -11.44 -3.01 -2.92
N LEU A 21 -11.61 -3.61 -1.77
CA LEU A 21 -12.92 -3.86 -1.16
C LEU A 21 -13.12 -2.89 0.01
N ASN A 22 -14.13 -2.05 -0.09
CA ASN A 22 -14.54 -1.06 0.91
C ASN A 22 -16.02 -1.28 1.24
N PRO A 23 -16.35 -2.23 2.13
CA PRO A 23 -17.74 -2.67 2.32
C PRO A 23 -18.68 -1.61 2.89
N LEU A 24 -18.16 -0.65 3.66
CA LEU A 24 -18.94 0.44 4.25
C LEU A 24 -18.93 1.72 3.40
N ASN A 25 -18.14 1.77 2.33
CA ASN A 25 -17.99 2.90 1.40
C ASN A 25 -17.56 4.23 2.07
N ASP A 26 -16.81 4.15 3.16
CA ASP A 26 -16.39 5.30 3.96
C ASP A 26 -14.88 5.35 4.22
N SER A 27 -14.13 4.36 3.73
CA SER A 27 -12.68 4.30 3.78
C SER A 27 -12.08 4.75 2.45
N GLU A 28 -10.86 5.26 2.50
CA GLU A 28 -10.16 5.76 1.32
C GLU A 28 -8.87 4.99 1.06
N LEU A 29 -8.63 4.62 -0.19
CA LEU A 29 -7.36 4.08 -0.68
C LEU A 29 -6.61 5.16 -1.44
N THR A 30 -5.38 5.44 -1.03
CA THR A 30 -4.46 6.36 -1.71
C THR A 30 -3.17 5.62 -2.05
N MET A 31 -2.81 5.59 -3.34
CA MET A 31 -1.49 5.12 -3.78
C MET A 31 -0.51 6.29 -3.67
N THR A 32 0.52 6.14 -2.83
CA THR A 32 1.45 7.24 -2.51
C THR A 32 2.69 7.26 -3.39
N GLY A 33 2.93 6.19 -4.15
CA GLY A 33 4.18 5.94 -4.86
C GLY A 33 5.24 5.24 -4.01
N ALA A 34 4.96 5.05 -2.71
CA ALA A 34 5.81 4.32 -1.77
C ALA A 34 4.96 3.38 -0.89
N GLY A 35 3.76 2.99 -1.37
CA GLY A 35 2.87 2.09 -0.67
C GLY A 35 1.39 2.42 -0.90
N ALA A 36 0.53 1.48 -0.52
CA ALA A 36 -0.92 1.62 -0.52
C ALA A 36 -1.39 2.08 0.87
N GLN A 37 -1.88 3.30 0.98
CA GLN A 37 -2.43 3.86 2.20
C GLN A 37 -3.94 3.65 2.24
N ILE A 38 -4.44 3.05 3.32
CA ILE A 38 -5.88 2.93 3.58
C ILE A 38 -6.22 3.73 4.83
N SER A 39 -7.11 4.71 4.67
CA SER A 39 -7.66 5.53 5.76
C SER A 39 -9.00 4.98 6.21
N VAL A 40 -9.11 4.63 7.48
CA VAL A 40 -10.31 4.09 8.11
C VAL A 40 -10.87 5.15 9.08
N PRO A 41 -12.11 5.62 8.91
CA PRO A 41 -12.70 6.61 9.81
C PRO A 41 -12.93 6.02 11.21
N GLY A 42 -13.01 6.92 12.20
CA GLY A 42 -13.39 6.56 13.57
C GLY A 42 -14.90 6.38 13.74
N ASP A 43 -15.28 5.97 14.95
CA ASP A 43 -16.67 5.81 15.43
C ASP A 43 -17.48 4.67 14.80
N ILE A 44 -17.01 4.08 13.71
CA ILE A 44 -17.61 2.93 13.01
C ILE A 44 -16.63 1.76 13.01
N GLY A 45 -17.13 0.55 13.27
CA GLY A 45 -16.30 -0.66 13.29
C GLY A 45 -15.99 -1.18 11.89
N HIS A 46 -14.71 -1.16 11.54
CA HIS A 46 -14.17 -1.77 10.32
C HIS A 46 -13.42 -3.04 10.70
N ASP A 47 -14.16 -4.05 11.10
CA ASP A 47 -13.60 -5.31 11.62
C ASP A 47 -13.91 -6.50 10.70
N LEU A 48 -13.13 -7.55 10.88
CA LEU A 48 -13.34 -8.87 10.28
C LEU A 48 -13.79 -9.80 11.42
N TRP A 49 -15.08 -9.78 11.75
CA TRP A 49 -15.67 -10.50 12.87
C TRP A 49 -17.12 -10.93 12.56
N LYS A 50 -17.94 -11.11 13.61
CA LYS A 50 -19.34 -11.61 13.50
C LYS A 50 -20.26 -10.77 12.61
N GLN A 51 -19.97 -9.50 12.42
CA GLN A 51 -20.74 -8.61 11.56
C GLN A 51 -20.35 -8.75 10.06
N GLY A 52 -19.42 -9.66 9.76
CA GLY A 52 -18.93 -9.89 8.42
C GLY A 52 -17.55 -9.26 8.17
N LEU A 53 -17.17 -9.22 6.91
CA LEU A 53 -15.87 -8.70 6.46
C LEU A 53 -15.99 -7.20 6.17
N GLN A 54 -16.05 -6.35 7.21
CA GLN A 54 -16.28 -4.91 7.07
C GLN A 54 -15.01 -4.09 6.90
N ALA A 55 -13.83 -4.63 7.24
CA ALA A 55 -12.56 -3.92 7.05
C ALA A 55 -12.25 -3.70 5.56
N PRO A 56 -11.80 -2.47 5.19
CA PRO A 56 -11.26 -2.20 3.87
C PRO A 56 -9.99 -3.02 3.64
N ARG A 57 -9.83 -3.53 2.42
CA ARG A 57 -8.76 -4.47 2.09
C ARG A 57 -8.43 -4.53 0.62
N LEU A 58 -7.21 -4.91 0.32
CA LEU A 58 -6.76 -5.25 -1.03
C LEU A 58 -6.74 -6.77 -1.17
N MET A 59 -7.45 -7.34 -2.12
CA MET A 59 -7.57 -8.79 -2.28
C MET A 59 -7.12 -9.24 -3.67
N GLN A 60 -6.32 -10.31 -3.70
CA GLN A 60 -6.05 -11.11 -4.90
C GLN A 60 -6.94 -12.35 -4.89
N PHE A 61 -7.58 -12.65 -6.02
CA PHE A 61 -8.30 -13.91 -6.22
C PHE A 61 -7.33 -14.96 -6.77
N VAL A 62 -7.11 -16.02 -6.01
CA VAL A 62 -6.03 -16.98 -6.22
C VAL A 62 -6.51 -18.43 -6.12
N SER A 63 -5.70 -19.36 -6.62
CA SER A 63 -5.94 -20.79 -6.50
C SER A 63 -5.63 -21.28 -5.08
N ASN A 64 -6.20 -22.44 -4.71
CA ASN A 64 -5.92 -23.08 -3.44
C ASN A 64 -4.60 -23.86 -3.52
N GLU A 65 -3.49 -23.22 -3.13
CA GLU A 65 -2.14 -23.79 -3.16
C GLU A 65 -1.36 -23.42 -1.90
N ASP A 66 -0.27 -24.13 -1.64
CA ASP A 66 0.67 -23.78 -0.58
C ASP A 66 1.47 -22.54 -1.01
N PHE A 67 1.88 -21.73 -0.04
CA PHE A 67 2.58 -20.47 -0.29
C PHE A 67 3.46 -20.05 0.89
N ASP A 68 4.34 -19.11 0.62
CA ASP A 68 5.09 -18.36 1.62
C ASP A 68 5.06 -16.88 1.21
N ILE A 69 4.42 -16.06 2.04
CA ILE A 69 4.27 -14.62 1.76
C ILE A 69 4.85 -13.78 2.89
N GLU A 70 5.29 -12.60 2.51
CA GLU A 70 5.69 -11.54 3.40
C GLU A 70 4.90 -10.26 3.11
N VAL A 71 4.49 -9.55 4.15
CA VAL A 71 3.83 -8.26 4.05
C VAL A 71 4.49 -7.28 5.00
N LYS A 72 4.79 -6.09 4.51
CA LYS A 72 5.32 -4.99 5.31
C LYS A 72 4.29 -3.88 5.45
N PHE A 73 4.13 -3.40 6.65
CA PHE A 73 3.30 -2.24 6.99
C PHE A 73 4.19 -1.12 7.49
N ASP A 74 4.22 0.02 6.78
CA ASP A 74 4.96 1.23 7.15
C ASP A 74 4.11 2.19 8.01
N SER A 75 3.33 1.61 8.91
CA SER A 75 2.50 2.33 9.86
C SER A 75 2.55 1.68 11.23
N THR A 76 2.30 2.45 12.28
CA THR A 76 2.22 1.97 13.66
C THR A 76 0.78 1.90 14.13
N ILE A 77 0.49 0.89 14.93
CA ILE A 77 -0.76 0.80 15.69
C ILE A 77 -0.51 1.35 17.11
N THR A 78 -1.17 2.45 17.45
CA THR A 78 -0.94 3.18 18.72
C THR A 78 -2.19 3.35 19.56
N LYS A 79 -3.36 3.31 18.93
CA LYS A 79 -4.65 3.40 19.63
C LYS A 79 -5.23 2.01 19.84
N LYS A 80 -5.94 1.86 20.96
CA LYS A 80 -6.63 0.62 21.29
C LYS A 80 -7.48 0.13 20.12
N THR A 81 -7.29 -1.14 19.77
CA THR A 81 -8.08 -1.86 18.75
C THR A 81 -7.92 -1.38 17.30
N GLN A 82 -6.89 -0.57 17.01
CA GLN A 82 -6.39 -0.48 15.64
C GLN A 82 -5.83 -1.83 15.22
N THR A 83 -6.12 -2.25 14.01
CA THR A 83 -5.66 -3.54 13.44
C THR A 83 -5.12 -3.37 12.03
N MET A 84 -4.10 -4.14 11.69
CA MET A 84 -3.60 -4.31 10.34
C MET A 84 -3.07 -5.73 10.16
N GLY A 85 -3.26 -6.32 9.00
CA GLY A 85 -2.85 -7.71 8.80
C GLY A 85 -3.26 -8.27 7.46
N VAL A 86 -3.35 -9.60 7.39
CA VAL A 86 -3.68 -10.36 6.18
C VAL A 86 -4.94 -11.18 6.42
N LEU A 87 -5.86 -11.13 5.46
CA LEU A 87 -7.02 -12.01 5.37
C LEU A 87 -6.76 -13.09 4.32
N VAL A 88 -6.99 -14.34 4.70
CA VAL A 88 -7.06 -15.49 3.80
C VAL A 88 -8.51 -15.97 3.78
N GLN A 89 -9.14 -15.96 2.62
CA GLN A 89 -10.56 -16.17 2.47
C GLN A 89 -10.86 -17.39 1.60
N GLN A 90 -11.74 -18.26 2.06
CA GLN A 90 -12.43 -19.23 1.23
C GLN A 90 -13.72 -18.61 0.68
N ASP A 91 -14.54 -18.03 1.56
CA ASP A 91 -15.77 -17.31 1.29
C ASP A 91 -16.03 -16.30 2.43
N THR A 92 -17.18 -15.64 2.44
CA THR A 92 -17.52 -14.63 3.45
C THR A 92 -17.72 -15.18 4.86
N SER A 93 -17.91 -16.48 5.00
CA SER A 93 -18.18 -17.17 6.27
C SER A 93 -17.00 -17.99 6.78
N ASN A 94 -16.09 -18.38 5.87
CA ASN A 94 -14.96 -19.26 6.15
C ASN A 94 -13.65 -18.57 5.76
N TRP A 95 -12.86 -18.16 6.75
CA TRP A 95 -11.65 -17.41 6.55
C TRP A 95 -10.69 -17.51 7.75
N LEU A 96 -9.43 -17.14 7.52
CA LEU A 96 -8.41 -16.87 8.52
C LEU A 96 -7.96 -15.41 8.41
N ARG A 97 -7.75 -14.74 9.56
CA ARG A 97 -7.03 -13.48 9.59
C ARG A 97 -5.83 -13.57 10.52
N PHE A 98 -4.78 -12.91 10.13
CA PHE A 98 -3.53 -12.75 10.86
C PHE A 98 -3.30 -11.25 11.01
N ASN A 99 -3.28 -10.72 12.25
CA ASN A 99 -3.21 -9.27 12.41
C ASN A 99 -2.44 -8.82 13.64
N PHE A 100 -1.77 -7.71 13.49
CA PHE A 100 -1.31 -6.88 14.61
C PHE A 100 -2.51 -6.14 15.22
N GLN A 101 -2.52 -6.00 16.54
CA GLN A 101 -3.55 -5.28 17.28
C GLN A 101 -2.97 -4.65 18.55
N ASN A 102 -3.37 -3.41 18.86
CA ASN A 102 -3.00 -2.70 20.08
C ASN A 102 -4.07 -2.86 21.17
N ASP A 103 -3.65 -3.05 22.42
CA ASP A 103 -4.55 -3.20 23.58
C ASP A 103 -4.97 -1.86 24.22
N GLY A 104 -4.36 -0.74 23.79
CA GLY A 104 -4.58 0.58 24.35
C GLY A 104 -3.80 0.89 25.63
N ALA A 105 -3.03 -0.07 26.12
CA ALA A 105 -2.13 0.08 27.28
C ALA A 105 -0.65 0.12 26.86
N GLY A 106 -0.39 0.27 25.56
CA GLY A 106 0.95 0.28 24.99
C GLY A 106 1.49 -1.09 24.61
N THR A 107 0.65 -2.13 24.67
CA THR A 107 1.02 -3.50 24.30
C THR A 107 0.42 -3.87 22.96
N ASN A 108 1.22 -4.47 22.10
CA ASN A 108 0.78 -5.01 20.84
C ASN A 108 0.77 -6.53 20.88
N SER A 109 -0.19 -7.10 20.15
CA SER A 109 -0.37 -8.54 20.01
C SER A 109 -0.43 -8.90 18.53
N LEU A 110 0.02 -10.11 18.22
CA LEU A 110 -0.21 -10.77 16.95
C LEU A 110 -1.30 -11.81 17.16
N ILE A 111 -2.42 -11.67 16.47
CA ILE A 111 -3.63 -12.44 16.69
C ILE A 111 -3.98 -13.22 15.43
N VAL A 112 -4.36 -14.49 15.62
CA VAL A 112 -4.96 -15.31 14.56
C VAL A 112 -6.40 -15.58 14.92
N VAL A 113 -7.29 -15.28 13.97
CA VAL A 113 -8.73 -15.57 14.06
C VAL A 113 -9.11 -16.54 12.97
N SER A 114 -9.85 -17.57 13.34
CA SER A 114 -10.46 -18.52 12.41
C SER A 114 -11.97 -18.38 12.43
N SER A 115 -12.59 -18.17 11.28
CA SER A 115 -14.03 -18.21 11.10
C SER A 115 -14.46 -19.49 10.38
N VAL A 116 -15.43 -20.16 10.94
CA VAL A 116 -16.09 -21.34 10.38
C VAL A 116 -17.58 -21.08 10.36
N ASN A 117 -18.19 -21.09 9.19
CA ASN A 117 -19.62 -20.83 9.04
C ASN A 117 -20.09 -19.54 9.76
N ASN A 118 -19.33 -18.47 9.55
CA ASN A 118 -19.56 -17.15 10.17
C ASN A 118 -19.49 -17.14 11.71
N ASN A 119 -18.72 -18.06 12.29
CA ASN A 119 -18.44 -18.09 13.72
C ASN A 119 -16.94 -17.86 13.97
N PRO A 120 -16.46 -16.61 14.02
CA PRO A 120 -15.05 -16.30 14.26
C PRO A 120 -14.68 -16.55 15.73
N ILE A 121 -13.51 -17.15 15.91
CA ILE A 121 -12.87 -17.37 17.22
C ILE A 121 -11.39 -17.00 17.13
N VAL A 122 -10.84 -16.47 18.21
CA VAL A 122 -9.39 -16.30 18.35
C VAL A 122 -8.77 -17.67 18.60
N VAL A 123 -7.87 -18.11 17.73
CA VAL A 123 -7.20 -19.41 17.80
C VAL A 123 -5.75 -19.29 18.28
N SER A 124 -5.16 -18.10 18.20
CA SER A 124 -3.84 -17.81 18.75
C SER A 124 -3.69 -16.35 19.10
N THR A 125 -2.94 -16.07 20.15
CA THR A 125 -2.51 -14.73 20.56
C THR A 125 -1.08 -14.79 21.05
N THR A 126 -0.19 -14.01 20.42
CA THR A 126 1.20 -13.82 20.85
C THR A 126 1.34 -12.41 21.41
N THR A 127 1.61 -12.27 22.70
CA THR A 127 1.68 -11.01 23.45
C THR A 127 2.76 -11.09 24.54
N PRO A 128 3.54 -10.04 24.81
CA PRO A 128 3.68 -8.85 23.96
C PRO A 128 4.52 -9.15 22.73
N ILE A 129 4.28 -8.42 21.64
CA ILE A 129 5.18 -8.41 20.49
C ILE A 129 5.92 -7.08 20.41
N ALA A 130 7.16 -7.12 19.94
CA ALA A 130 7.87 -5.90 19.56
C ALA A 130 7.31 -5.42 18.23
N VAL A 131 6.91 -4.14 18.18
CA VAL A 131 6.52 -3.46 16.96
C VAL A 131 7.27 -2.15 16.86
N GLY A 132 7.60 -1.77 15.64
CA GLY A 132 8.29 -0.53 15.32
C GLY A 132 7.47 0.33 14.36
N ALA A 133 8.15 1.27 13.71
CA ALA A 133 7.58 2.07 12.64
C ALA A 133 7.29 1.21 11.40
N ALA A 134 8.07 0.15 11.17
CA ALA A 134 7.83 -0.86 10.14
C ALA A 134 7.52 -2.20 10.82
N ASN A 135 6.47 -2.86 10.38
CA ASN A 135 6.01 -4.13 10.91
C ASN A 135 5.89 -5.14 9.78
N TYR A 136 6.61 -6.26 9.93
CA TYR A 136 6.66 -7.31 8.93
C TYR A 136 5.92 -8.56 9.43
N MET A 137 5.18 -9.18 8.56
CA MET A 137 4.45 -10.41 8.82
C MET A 137 4.77 -11.43 7.73
N ARG A 138 5.14 -12.65 8.12
CA ARG A 138 5.24 -13.81 7.23
C ARG A 138 4.17 -14.81 7.55
N ILE A 139 3.54 -15.33 6.50
CA ILE A 139 2.58 -16.43 6.58
C ILE A 139 3.02 -17.50 5.60
N ASN A 140 3.37 -18.65 6.12
CA ASN A 140 3.67 -19.85 5.34
C ASN A 140 2.50 -20.82 5.49
N ARG A 141 2.00 -21.32 4.36
CA ARG A 141 1.01 -22.38 4.32
C ARG A 141 1.63 -23.66 3.79
N ALA A 142 1.46 -24.75 4.54
CA ALA A 142 1.81 -26.12 4.13
C ALA A 142 0.61 -27.04 4.40
N GLY A 143 -0.21 -27.29 3.39
CA GLY A 143 -1.47 -28.02 3.51
C GLY A 143 -2.46 -27.31 4.43
N ASN A 144 -2.75 -27.92 5.59
CA ASN A 144 -3.64 -27.33 6.60
C ASN A 144 -2.91 -26.52 7.67
N PHE A 145 -1.57 -26.52 7.65
CA PHE A 145 -0.76 -25.79 8.64
C PHE A 145 -0.43 -24.39 8.15
N TRP A 146 -0.69 -23.41 9.03
CA TRP A 146 -0.45 -21.99 8.80
C TRP A 146 0.55 -21.50 9.84
N ASN A 147 1.77 -21.21 9.40
CA ASN A 147 2.85 -20.75 10.25
C ASN A 147 2.95 -19.23 10.17
N LEU A 148 2.95 -18.57 11.32
CA LEU A 148 3.00 -17.12 11.45
C LEU A 148 4.30 -16.70 12.11
N GLN A 149 4.99 -15.76 11.48
CA GLN A 149 6.17 -15.08 12.01
C GLN A 149 6.00 -13.57 11.88
N TYR A 150 6.76 -12.82 12.65
CA TYR A 150 6.84 -11.36 12.53
C TYR A 150 8.28 -10.88 12.68
N SER A 151 8.54 -9.65 12.21
CA SER A 151 9.81 -8.98 12.34
C SER A 151 9.62 -7.47 12.49
N THR A 152 10.62 -6.77 13.05
CA THR A 152 10.69 -5.31 13.14
C THR A 152 11.77 -4.73 12.23
N ASP A 153 12.60 -5.59 11.63
CA ASP A 153 13.75 -5.19 10.81
C ASP A 153 13.77 -5.87 9.42
N GLY A 154 12.82 -6.79 9.17
CA GLY A 154 12.74 -7.58 7.95
C GLY A 154 13.83 -8.65 7.80
N ALA A 155 14.77 -8.74 8.75
CA ALA A 155 15.90 -9.65 8.72
C ALA A 155 15.82 -10.73 9.82
N THR A 156 15.42 -10.34 11.03
CA THR A 156 15.28 -11.21 12.18
C THR A 156 13.82 -11.61 12.37
N TRP A 157 13.52 -12.89 12.13
CA TRP A 157 12.15 -13.41 12.19
C TRP A 157 11.87 -14.11 13.50
N ILE A 158 10.76 -13.75 14.14
CA ILE A 158 10.29 -14.31 15.40
C ILE A 158 9.06 -15.16 15.13
N TYR A 159 9.12 -16.44 15.52
CA TYR A 159 7.97 -17.34 15.45
C TYR A 159 6.87 -16.88 16.38
N ALA A 160 5.65 -16.84 15.89
CA ALA A 160 4.47 -16.44 16.66
C ALA A 160 3.51 -17.62 16.90
N ALA A 161 3.10 -18.32 15.86
CA ALA A 161 2.10 -19.37 15.97
C ALA A 161 2.13 -20.35 14.80
N THR A 162 1.63 -21.58 15.03
CA THR A 162 1.15 -22.50 14.00
C THR A 162 -0.30 -22.82 14.27
N VAL A 163 -1.14 -22.71 13.24
CA VAL A 163 -2.57 -23.06 13.31
C VAL A 163 -2.84 -24.19 12.33
N ASP A 164 -3.50 -25.25 12.80
CA ASP A 164 -4.02 -26.34 11.94
C ASP A 164 -5.46 -26.01 11.55
N ARG A 165 -5.66 -25.69 10.29
CA ARG A 165 -6.98 -25.29 9.75
C ARG A 165 -7.12 -25.67 8.29
N ALA A 166 -7.98 -26.62 7.98
CA ALA A 166 -8.37 -26.89 6.62
C ALA A 166 -9.19 -25.71 6.07
N LEU A 167 -8.69 -25.08 5.02
CA LEU A 167 -9.33 -23.97 4.32
C LEU A 167 -9.04 -24.06 2.82
N THR A 168 -10.08 -24.03 2.00
CA THR A 168 -9.94 -23.96 0.54
C THR A 168 -9.85 -22.49 0.15
N MET A 169 -8.65 -21.99 0.03
CA MET A 169 -8.40 -20.57 -0.27
C MET A 169 -8.92 -20.17 -1.64
N SER A 170 -9.60 -19.04 -1.74
CA SER A 170 -10.04 -18.41 -2.97
C SER A 170 -9.50 -16.98 -3.14
N ALA A 171 -9.11 -16.33 -2.04
CA ALA A 171 -8.55 -14.98 -2.04
C ALA A 171 -7.64 -14.76 -0.84
N ILE A 172 -6.68 -13.85 -1.01
CA ILE A 172 -5.74 -13.43 0.03
C ILE A 172 -5.39 -11.95 -0.16
N GLY A 173 -5.12 -11.25 0.94
CA GLY A 173 -4.56 -9.91 0.86
C GLY A 173 -4.58 -9.13 2.16
N PRO A 174 -3.89 -7.97 2.20
CA PRO A 174 -3.78 -7.14 3.38
C PRO A 174 -5.06 -6.34 3.64
N PHE A 175 -5.29 -6.04 4.92
CA PHE A 175 -6.39 -5.21 5.39
C PHE A 175 -5.94 -4.24 6.47
N ILE A 176 -6.66 -3.13 6.58
CA ILE A 176 -6.54 -2.14 7.65
C ILE A 176 -7.91 -2.03 8.32
N GLY A 177 -7.93 -1.96 9.64
CA GLY A 177 -9.20 -1.94 10.35
C GLY A 177 -9.12 -1.34 11.75
N ASN A 178 -10.29 -1.27 12.36
CA ASN A 178 -10.47 -0.94 13.77
C ASN A 178 -11.56 -1.82 14.36
N THR A 179 -11.59 -1.95 15.68
CA THR A 179 -12.63 -2.72 16.38
C THR A 179 -12.86 -2.13 17.78
N GLY A 180 -13.88 -2.60 18.48
CA GLY A 180 -14.16 -2.19 19.86
C GLY A 180 -14.48 -0.70 20.00
N ASN A 181 -13.48 0.12 20.34
CA ASN A 181 -13.64 1.58 20.50
C ASN A 181 -13.65 2.32 19.15
N ASN A 182 -13.49 1.62 18.04
CA ASN A 182 -13.52 2.13 16.68
C ASN A 182 -12.67 3.40 16.47
N PRO A 183 -11.37 3.41 16.82
CA PRO A 183 -10.52 4.55 16.56
C PRO A 183 -10.29 4.73 15.06
N GLU A 184 -10.09 5.96 14.61
CA GLU A 184 -9.57 6.20 13.27
C GLU A 184 -8.24 5.47 13.07
N HIS A 185 -7.97 4.99 11.87
CA HIS A 185 -6.72 4.31 11.55
C HIS A 185 -6.27 4.62 10.12
N VAL A 186 -5.02 5.04 9.99
CA VAL A 186 -4.34 5.15 8.70
C VAL A 186 -3.27 4.07 8.66
N GLY A 187 -3.48 3.07 7.83
CA GLY A 187 -2.51 1.98 7.63
C GLY A 187 -1.83 2.12 6.27
N ILE A 188 -0.53 1.85 6.23
CA ILE A 188 0.28 1.88 5.01
C ILE A 188 0.81 0.48 4.77
N ILE A 189 0.45 -0.10 3.65
CA ILE A 189 0.96 -1.37 3.14
C ILE A 189 2.08 -1.01 2.17
N ASP A 190 3.32 -1.31 2.56
CA ASP A 190 4.51 -1.02 1.75
C ASP A 190 4.61 -2.03 0.60
N TYR A 191 4.57 -3.32 0.94
CA TYR A 191 4.55 -4.38 -0.06
C TYR A 191 3.79 -5.63 0.42
N PHE A 192 3.44 -6.45 -0.56
CA PHE A 192 2.95 -7.81 -0.41
C PHE A 192 3.77 -8.72 -1.32
N GLU A 193 4.57 -9.60 -0.75
CA GLU A 193 5.53 -10.43 -1.48
C GLU A 193 5.20 -11.92 -1.40
N ASN A 194 5.18 -12.59 -2.53
CA ASN A 194 5.26 -14.05 -2.62
C ASN A 194 6.73 -14.45 -2.71
N LEU A 195 7.27 -15.10 -1.69
CA LEU A 195 8.70 -15.44 -1.62
C LEU A 195 9.15 -16.44 -2.70
N ALA A 196 8.21 -17.15 -3.34
CA ALA A 196 8.50 -17.97 -4.52
C ALA A 196 8.65 -17.15 -5.82
N SER A 197 8.18 -15.89 -5.81
CA SER A 197 8.33 -14.92 -6.90
C SER A 197 8.62 -13.54 -6.29
N PRO A 198 9.85 -13.35 -5.77
CA PRO A 198 10.23 -12.14 -5.06
C PRO A 198 10.06 -10.89 -5.90
N LEU A 199 9.88 -9.77 -5.19
CA LEU A 199 9.92 -8.42 -5.77
C LEU A 199 11.27 -8.20 -6.44
N VAL A 200 11.23 -7.67 -7.65
CA VAL A 200 12.43 -7.23 -8.38
C VAL A 200 12.46 -5.72 -8.19
N GLY A 201 13.06 -5.28 -7.08
CA GLY A 201 13.00 -3.91 -6.58
C GLY A 201 13.04 -2.86 -7.68
N ASP A 202 11.95 -2.16 -7.83
CA ASP A 202 11.78 -0.96 -8.68
C ASP A 202 10.97 0.11 -7.91
N ASP A 203 11.22 0.23 -6.61
CA ASP A 203 10.65 1.27 -5.72
C ASP A 203 11.13 2.66 -6.12
N THR A 204 10.96 3.01 -7.39
CA THR A 204 11.28 4.36 -7.84
C THR A 204 10.02 5.21 -7.80
N LEU A 205 9.97 6.10 -6.81
CA LEU A 205 9.03 7.21 -6.83
C LEU A 205 9.06 7.91 -8.20
N PRO A 206 7.93 8.40 -8.69
CA PRO A 206 7.86 9.11 -9.97
C PRO A 206 8.89 10.22 -10.08
N GLN A 207 9.44 10.38 -11.28
CA GLN A 207 10.41 11.43 -11.61
C GLN A 207 9.81 12.43 -12.59
N LEU A 208 10.24 13.67 -12.52
CA LEU A 208 9.93 14.70 -13.49
C LEU A 208 11.20 15.07 -14.27
N ASN A 209 11.30 14.56 -15.48
CA ASN A 209 12.40 14.86 -16.41
C ASN A 209 12.04 16.11 -17.23
N VAL A 210 12.89 17.11 -17.17
CA VAL A 210 12.71 18.34 -17.95
C VAL A 210 13.86 18.51 -18.94
N SER A 211 13.53 18.98 -20.15
CA SER A 211 14.51 19.27 -21.19
C SER A 211 14.11 20.52 -21.98
N THR A 212 15.07 21.08 -22.71
CA THR A 212 14.86 22.28 -23.52
C THR A 212 15.16 22.03 -24.99
N VAL A 213 14.39 22.68 -25.86
CA VAL A 213 14.71 22.88 -27.29
C VAL A 213 14.95 24.39 -27.47
N GLY A 214 16.07 24.77 -28.10
CA GLY A 214 16.50 26.17 -28.14
C GLY A 214 17.27 26.56 -26.87
N VAL A 215 17.43 27.85 -26.59
CA VAL A 215 18.27 28.37 -25.52
C VAL A 215 17.42 29.04 -24.43
N GLY A 216 17.46 28.46 -23.25
CA GLY A 216 16.71 28.91 -22.08
C GLY A 216 16.92 27.94 -20.92
N THR A 217 16.29 28.21 -19.78
CA THR A 217 16.35 27.36 -18.59
C THR A 217 14.94 27.05 -18.08
N ILE A 218 14.85 25.97 -17.31
CA ILE A 218 13.61 25.57 -16.61
C ILE A 218 13.91 25.54 -15.11
N THR A 219 13.03 26.15 -14.33
CA THR A 219 13.00 26.01 -12.87
C THR A 219 11.81 25.18 -12.44
N ARG A 220 11.98 24.38 -11.38
CA ARG A 220 10.95 23.52 -10.78
C ARG A 220 10.75 23.91 -9.33
N VAL A 221 9.53 23.95 -8.86
CA VAL A 221 9.21 24.18 -7.44
C VAL A 221 8.09 23.23 -7.02
N PRO A 222 8.37 22.26 -6.12
CA PRO A 222 9.68 21.93 -5.52
C PRO A 222 10.65 21.30 -6.56
N ASP A 223 11.96 21.49 -6.36
CA ASP A 223 13.00 20.86 -7.17
C ASP A 223 13.51 19.61 -6.44
N LYS A 224 13.08 18.45 -6.90
CA LYS A 224 13.39 17.14 -6.33
C LYS A 224 13.82 16.16 -7.41
N THR A 225 14.52 15.10 -7.00
CA THR A 225 14.80 13.94 -7.87
C THR A 225 13.56 13.07 -8.05
N ASN A 226 12.84 12.83 -6.94
CA ASN A 226 11.64 11.99 -6.90
C ASN A 226 10.49 12.77 -6.26
N TYR A 227 9.27 12.49 -6.68
CA TYR A 227 8.06 13.15 -6.22
C TYR A 227 7.07 12.12 -5.65
N GLN A 228 6.23 12.57 -4.72
CA GLN A 228 5.09 11.78 -4.28
C GLN A 228 4.00 11.76 -5.36
N CYS A 229 3.16 10.73 -5.36
CA CYS A 229 1.99 10.72 -6.21
C CYS A 229 1.04 11.87 -5.85
N ASN A 230 0.47 12.50 -6.88
CA ASN A 230 -0.40 13.67 -6.79
C ASN A 230 0.30 14.95 -6.27
N GLU A 231 1.63 14.96 -6.18
CA GLU A 231 2.37 16.18 -5.87
C GLU A 231 2.31 17.16 -7.05
N GLU A 232 1.99 18.43 -6.76
CA GLU A 232 1.99 19.49 -7.75
C GLU A 232 3.39 20.12 -7.86
N VAL A 233 3.90 20.24 -9.08
CA VAL A 233 5.18 20.87 -9.38
C VAL A 233 4.96 22.05 -10.32
N GLN A 234 5.32 23.25 -9.88
CA GLN A 234 5.33 24.44 -10.73
C GLN A 234 6.57 24.43 -11.62
N LEU A 235 6.38 24.70 -12.89
CA LEU A 235 7.44 24.84 -13.90
C LEU A 235 7.47 26.27 -14.42
N THR A 236 8.67 26.85 -14.54
CA THR A 236 8.86 28.16 -15.15
C THR A 236 9.97 28.07 -16.20
N ALA A 237 9.62 28.41 -17.44
CA ALA A 237 10.56 28.53 -18.56
C ALA A 237 11.10 29.97 -18.62
N VAL A 238 12.42 30.10 -18.64
CA VAL A 238 13.12 31.38 -18.72
C VAL A 238 13.95 31.42 -20.01
N PRO A 239 13.51 32.14 -21.04
CA PRO A 239 14.26 32.31 -22.29
C PRO A 239 15.61 32.99 -22.05
N ALA A 240 16.64 32.62 -22.82
CA ALA A 240 17.89 33.40 -22.91
C ALA A 240 17.68 34.73 -23.61
N ALA A 241 18.69 35.61 -23.59
CA ALA A 241 18.67 36.84 -24.37
C ALA A 241 18.41 36.52 -25.87
N ASP A 242 17.57 37.29 -26.51
CA ASP A 242 17.17 37.14 -27.92
C ASP A 242 16.35 35.88 -28.25
N TRP A 243 15.90 35.15 -27.21
CA TRP A 243 15.02 34.00 -27.34
C TRP A 243 13.64 34.28 -26.74
N GLN A 244 12.60 33.60 -27.23
CA GLN A 244 11.23 33.67 -26.73
C GLN A 244 10.76 32.27 -26.33
N PHE A 245 9.85 32.23 -25.37
CA PHE A 245 9.22 30.94 -25.01
C PHE A 245 8.17 30.57 -26.07
N GLY A 246 8.35 29.40 -26.69
CA GLY A 246 7.47 28.90 -27.76
C GLY A 246 6.40 27.93 -27.24
N GLY A 247 6.55 27.36 -26.03
CA GLY A 247 5.55 26.48 -25.42
C GLY A 247 6.12 25.27 -24.73
N TRP A 248 5.28 24.63 -23.90
CA TRP A 248 5.52 23.33 -23.25
C TRP A 248 4.94 22.21 -24.12
N SER A 249 5.64 21.07 -24.10
CA SER A 249 5.19 19.82 -24.71
C SER A 249 5.61 18.59 -23.90
N GLY A 250 5.11 17.42 -24.27
CA GLY A 250 5.30 16.16 -23.52
C GLY A 250 4.14 15.89 -22.59
N ALA A 251 4.41 15.61 -21.31
CA ALA A 251 3.38 15.31 -20.32
C ALA A 251 2.41 16.48 -20.04
N ILE A 252 2.78 17.70 -20.40
CA ILE A 252 1.91 18.88 -20.38
C ILE A 252 2.00 19.63 -21.71
N THR A 253 0.96 20.40 -22.04
CA THR A 253 0.95 21.35 -23.14
C THR A 253 0.46 22.68 -22.60
N SER A 254 1.27 23.74 -22.75
CA SER A 254 0.90 25.10 -22.33
C SER A 254 1.68 26.15 -23.15
N ALA A 255 1.04 27.25 -23.44
CA ALA A 255 1.66 28.44 -24.03
C ALA A 255 2.16 29.43 -22.95
N ASN A 256 1.81 29.22 -21.68
CA ASN A 256 2.26 30.07 -20.59
C ASN A 256 3.64 29.64 -20.13
N ALA A 257 4.58 30.56 -20.01
CA ALA A 257 5.94 30.27 -19.54
C ALA A 257 5.96 29.69 -18.14
N THR A 258 4.98 30.02 -17.28
CA THR A 258 4.77 29.39 -15.97
C THR A 258 3.52 28.51 -16.04
N THR A 259 3.65 27.26 -15.61
CA THR A 259 2.58 26.24 -15.57
C THR A 259 2.82 25.29 -14.42
N SER A 260 1.89 24.36 -14.15
CA SER A 260 2.11 23.28 -13.18
C SER A 260 1.75 21.91 -13.76
N ILE A 261 2.32 20.87 -13.17
CA ILE A 261 2.03 19.46 -13.46
C ILE A 261 1.75 18.74 -12.16
N ILE A 262 0.73 17.88 -12.16
CA ILE A 262 0.47 16.94 -11.07
C ILE A 262 1.17 15.62 -11.43
N ILE A 263 2.01 15.13 -10.55
CA ILE A 263 2.80 13.92 -10.77
C ILE A 263 1.93 12.69 -10.49
N THR A 264 1.57 11.97 -11.52
CA THR A 264 0.81 10.69 -11.43
C THR A 264 1.62 9.49 -11.92
N GLN A 265 2.77 9.74 -12.51
CA GLN A 265 3.76 8.78 -13.00
C GLN A 265 5.03 9.53 -13.38
N THR A 266 6.12 8.83 -13.69
CA THR A 266 7.31 9.45 -14.28
C THR A 266 6.93 10.21 -15.55
N ALA A 267 7.26 11.50 -15.61
CA ALA A 267 6.83 12.42 -16.65
C ALA A 267 8.04 13.06 -17.35
N ASN A 268 7.91 13.27 -18.67
CA ASN A 268 8.87 14.01 -19.47
C ASN A 268 8.22 15.28 -20.02
N VAL A 269 8.86 16.43 -19.78
CA VAL A 269 8.38 17.75 -20.20
C VAL A 269 9.48 18.48 -20.95
N VAL A 270 9.10 19.13 -22.05
CA VAL A 270 10.02 19.89 -22.90
C VAL A 270 9.55 21.35 -22.98
N ALA A 271 10.46 22.29 -22.68
CA ALA A 271 10.27 23.70 -22.97
C ALA A 271 10.91 24.02 -24.33
N THR A 272 10.14 24.60 -25.25
CA THR A 272 10.65 25.07 -26.54
C THR A 272 10.90 26.54 -26.46
N PHE A 273 12.09 26.97 -26.90
CA PHE A 273 12.47 28.36 -27.07
C PHE A 273 12.76 28.59 -28.55
N THR A 274 12.30 29.72 -29.09
CA THR A 274 12.50 30.14 -30.48
C THR A 274 13.32 31.41 -30.52
N ASN A 275 14.15 31.52 -31.54
CA ASN A 275 14.90 32.76 -31.80
C ASN A 275 14.34 33.40 -33.10
N ASP A 276 13.85 34.61 -32.99
CA ASP A 276 13.31 35.39 -34.12
C ASP A 276 14.43 36.13 -34.88
N THR A 277 15.69 35.77 -34.68
CA THR A 277 16.77 36.40 -35.49
C THR A 277 16.66 35.92 -36.93
N PRO A 278 16.44 36.86 -37.92
CA PRO A 278 16.31 36.51 -39.32
C PRO A 278 17.58 35.92 -39.91
#